data_dc6f8df59ac90a0497161022270d74d7
#
_entry.id   dc6f8df59ac90a0497161022270d74d7
#
_cell.length_a   1.000
_cell.length_b   1.000
_cell.length_c   1.000
_cell.angle_alpha   90.00
_cell.angle_beta   90.00
_cell.angle_gamma   90.00
#
_symmetry.space_group_name_H-M   'P 1'
#
loop_
_entity.id
_entity.type
_entity.pdbx_description
1 polymer ?
#
loop_
_entity_poly.entity_id
_entity_poly.type
_entity_poly.pdbx_seq_one_letter_code
_entity_poly.pdbx_strand_id
1 'polypeptide(L)'
;MPTKTAPRDFGLMGFDHVDVRVKDRAKARRFFVEQLGMDVIGEGADHTFLLFGDQVLGLRDTAEGAGPGGIDHIALRVSEWTGLKSRVGRSRVVITGEKEREDSRSLFLRGPEGLRIELVWRPDPHTHNCSHGPAPPVVQPEDREP
;
A
#
# COMPACT_ATOMS: atom_id res chain seq x y z
N MET A 1 -24.27 22.00 5.95
CA MET A 1 -23.17 21.35 5.20
C MET A 1 -21.88 22.09 5.49
N PRO A 2 -20.93 21.41 6.03
CA PRO A 2 -19.62 22.03 6.13
C PRO A 2 -19.15 22.41 4.75
N THR A 3 -18.61 23.59 4.62
CA THR A 3 -18.03 24.03 3.37
C THR A 3 -16.90 23.05 3.04
N LYS A 4 -17.00 22.43 1.91
CA LYS A 4 -15.94 21.55 1.46
C LYS A 4 -14.69 22.41 1.31
N THR A 5 -13.74 22.20 2.18
CA THR A 5 -12.45 22.87 2.05
C THR A 5 -11.92 22.51 0.67
N ALA A 6 -11.40 23.50 -0.04
CA ALA A 6 -10.73 23.23 -1.30
C ALA A 6 -9.82 22.03 -1.09
N PRO A 7 -9.92 20.99 -1.92
CA PRO A 7 -9.12 19.81 -1.70
C PRO A 7 -7.66 20.20 -1.61
N ARG A 8 -7.00 19.73 -0.56
CA ARG A 8 -5.56 19.76 -0.53
C ARG A 8 -5.18 18.95 -1.75
N ASP A 9 -4.56 19.54 -2.67
CA ASP A 9 -4.43 18.98 -3.99
C ASP A 9 -3.34 17.93 -4.06
N PHE A 10 -3.55 16.84 -3.30
CA PHE A 10 -2.68 15.68 -3.36
C PHE A 10 -3.11 14.71 -4.46
N GLY A 11 -4.26 14.93 -5.07
CA GLY A 11 -4.78 14.08 -6.11
C GLY A 11 -5.12 12.69 -5.63
N LEU A 12 -5.69 12.58 -4.42
CA LEU A 12 -6.03 11.27 -3.87
C LEU A 12 -7.15 10.63 -4.67
N MET A 13 -6.93 9.39 -5.10
CA MET A 13 -7.86 8.65 -5.95
C MET A 13 -8.55 7.51 -5.22
N GLY A 14 -8.05 7.10 -4.08
CA GLY A 14 -8.57 5.96 -3.34
C GLY A 14 -7.44 5.13 -2.77
N PHE A 15 -7.79 3.97 -2.22
CA PHE A 15 -6.78 3.07 -1.70
C PHE A 15 -6.03 2.39 -2.84
N ASP A 16 -4.72 2.26 -2.66
CA ASP A 16 -3.91 1.38 -3.50
C ASP A 16 -3.89 -0.01 -2.87
N HIS A 17 -3.66 -0.08 -1.57
CA HIS A 17 -3.68 -1.34 -0.82
C HIS A 17 -3.69 -1.06 0.67
N VAL A 18 -3.98 -2.08 1.45
CA VAL A 18 -3.83 -2.06 2.91
C VAL A 18 -2.98 -3.26 3.29
N ASP A 19 -1.95 -3.04 4.09
CA ASP A 19 -1.12 -4.12 4.62
C ASP A 19 -1.45 -4.35 6.08
N VAL A 20 -1.74 -5.61 6.41
CA VAL A 20 -1.98 -6.00 7.80
C VAL A 20 -0.89 -6.94 8.27
N ARG A 21 -0.53 -6.84 9.53
CA ARG A 21 0.46 -7.71 10.15
C ARG A 21 -0.20 -8.98 10.64
N VAL A 22 0.36 -10.11 10.29
CA VAL A 22 -0.17 -11.41 10.69
C VAL A 22 0.94 -12.24 11.33
N LYS A 23 0.57 -13.02 12.33
CA LYS A 23 1.53 -13.89 13.01
C LYS A 23 1.83 -15.15 12.20
N ASP A 24 0.81 -15.67 11.53
CA ASP A 24 0.95 -16.87 10.71
C ASP A 24 0.42 -16.55 9.31
N ARG A 25 1.33 -16.16 8.44
CA ARG A 25 0.96 -15.72 7.10
C ARG A 25 0.36 -16.84 6.25
N ALA A 26 0.89 -18.03 6.39
CA ALA A 26 0.36 -19.19 5.65
C ALA A 26 -1.09 -19.48 6.04
N LYS A 27 -1.40 -19.40 7.31
CA LYS A 27 -2.76 -19.62 7.80
C LYS A 27 -3.69 -18.51 7.34
N ALA A 28 -3.25 -17.26 7.43
CA ALA A 28 -4.03 -16.12 6.95
C ALA A 28 -4.28 -16.22 5.44
N ARG A 29 -3.26 -16.58 4.69
CA ARG A 29 -3.38 -16.77 3.25
C ARG A 29 -4.44 -17.82 2.91
N ARG A 30 -4.41 -18.95 3.57
CA ARG A 30 -5.42 -19.99 3.36
C ARG A 30 -6.82 -19.47 3.63
N PHE A 31 -7.01 -18.72 4.69
CA PHE A 31 -8.31 -18.16 5.02
C PHE A 31 -8.83 -17.27 3.89
N PHE A 32 -8.03 -16.31 3.47
CA PHE A 32 -8.48 -15.35 2.45
C PHE A 32 -8.64 -15.99 1.07
N VAL A 33 -7.77 -16.92 0.73
CA VAL A 33 -7.84 -17.58 -0.59
C VAL A 33 -8.91 -18.66 -0.62
N GLU A 34 -8.86 -19.59 0.32
CA GLU A 34 -9.75 -20.76 0.26
C GLU A 34 -11.16 -20.48 0.76
N GLN A 35 -11.29 -19.66 1.78
CA GLN A 35 -12.62 -19.38 2.34
C GLN A 35 -13.27 -18.14 1.73
N LEU A 36 -12.51 -17.11 1.41
CA LEU A 36 -13.06 -15.87 0.87
C LEU A 36 -12.86 -15.71 -0.64
N GLY A 37 -12.10 -16.58 -1.27
CA GLY A 37 -11.97 -16.56 -2.72
C GLY A 37 -11.07 -15.49 -3.30
N MET A 38 -10.14 -14.96 -2.52
CA MET A 38 -9.19 -13.99 -3.04
C MET A 38 -8.09 -14.67 -3.87
N ASP A 39 -7.51 -13.93 -4.78
CA ASP A 39 -6.44 -14.43 -5.64
C ASP A 39 -5.09 -13.92 -5.17
N VAL A 40 -4.10 -14.79 -5.18
CA VAL A 40 -2.73 -14.38 -4.88
C VAL A 40 -2.15 -13.70 -6.10
N ILE A 41 -1.69 -12.47 -5.94
CA ILE A 41 -1.09 -11.71 -7.04
C ILE A 41 0.40 -11.44 -6.81
N GLY A 42 0.94 -11.81 -5.69
CA GLY A 42 2.37 -11.71 -5.44
C GLY A 42 2.72 -12.28 -4.09
N GLU A 43 3.91 -12.86 -3.99
CA GLU A 43 4.43 -13.37 -2.73
C GLU A 43 5.93 -13.09 -2.64
N GLY A 44 6.36 -12.70 -1.46
CA GLY A 44 7.76 -12.54 -1.14
C GLY A 44 8.10 -13.35 0.11
N ALA A 45 9.30 -13.15 0.62
CA ALA A 45 9.73 -13.87 1.81
C ALA A 45 8.95 -13.46 3.06
N ASP A 46 8.44 -12.23 3.13
CA ASP A 46 7.78 -11.69 4.31
C ASP A 46 6.38 -11.14 4.05
N HIS A 47 5.86 -11.33 2.83
CA HIS A 47 4.54 -10.78 2.52
C HIS A 47 3.84 -11.58 1.43
N THR A 48 2.51 -11.41 1.37
CA THR A 48 1.64 -11.98 0.34
C THR A 48 0.66 -10.90 -0.05
N PHE A 49 0.49 -10.65 -1.34
CA PHE A 49 -0.51 -9.73 -1.84
C PHE A 49 -1.68 -10.47 -2.44
N LEU A 50 -2.88 -10.06 -2.06
CA LEU A 50 -4.13 -10.71 -2.43
C LEU A 50 -5.02 -9.72 -3.17
N LEU A 51 -5.64 -10.17 -4.24
CA LEU A 51 -6.56 -9.37 -5.03
C LEU A 51 -7.99 -9.85 -4.81
N PHE A 52 -8.91 -8.92 -4.64
CA PHE A 52 -10.34 -9.18 -4.61
C PHE A 52 -11.02 -8.00 -5.30
N GLY A 53 -11.78 -8.29 -6.37
CA GLY A 53 -12.29 -7.22 -7.22
C GLY A 53 -11.11 -6.44 -7.80
N ASP A 54 -11.08 -5.14 -7.56
CA ASP A 54 -9.97 -4.28 -7.95
C ASP A 54 -9.17 -3.78 -6.74
N GLN A 55 -9.32 -4.44 -5.59
CA GLN A 55 -8.68 -4.04 -4.35
C GLN A 55 -7.58 -5.01 -3.96
N VAL A 56 -6.59 -4.51 -3.24
CA VAL A 56 -5.44 -5.31 -2.82
C VAL A 56 -5.31 -5.29 -1.30
N LEU A 57 -5.15 -6.47 -0.73
CA LEU A 57 -4.82 -6.65 0.68
C LEU A 57 -3.44 -7.27 0.77
N GLY A 58 -2.57 -6.67 1.54
CA GLY A 58 -1.25 -7.24 1.81
C GLY A 58 -1.25 -7.92 3.18
N LEU A 59 -0.68 -9.11 3.22
CA LEU A 59 -0.41 -9.82 4.47
C LEU A 59 1.09 -9.72 4.70
N ARG A 60 1.48 -9.18 5.83
CA ARG A 60 2.89 -8.98 6.16
C ARG A 60 3.23 -9.68 7.46
N ASP A 61 4.36 -10.36 7.48
CA ASP A 61 4.83 -11.01 8.70
C ASP A 61 5.01 -9.97 9.80
N THR A 62 4.60 -10.35 11.02
CA THR A 62 4.75 -9.47 12.18
C THR A 62 6.24 -9.22 12.42
N ALA A 63 6.61 -7.95 12.42
CA ALA A 63 7.98 -7.56 12.73
C ALA A 63 8.24 -7.75 14.22
N GLU A 64 9.50 -7.95 14.58
CA GLU A 64 9.90 -8.06 15.97
C GLU A 64 9.46 -6.82 16.73
N GLY A 65 8.83 -7.02 17.87
CA GLY A 65 8.33 -5.94 18.70
C GLY A 65 6.98 -5.37 18.30
N ALA A 66 6.44 -5.80 17.17
CA ALA A 66 5.12 -5.37 16.73
C ALA A 66 4.10 -6.49 16.95
N GLY A 67 2.93 -6.17 17.44
CA GLY A 67 1.89 -7.15 17.64
C GLY A 67 1.21 -7.57 16.33
N PRO A 68 0.63 -8.77 16.28
CA PRO A 68 -0.16 -9.19 15.13
C PRO A 68 -1.51 -8.50 15.11
N GLY A 69 -2.19 -8.54 13.95
CA GLY A 69 -3.53 -8.01 13.80
C GLY A 69 -3.61 -6.50 13.63
N GLY A 70 -2.50 -5.81 13.59
CA GLY A 70 -2.48 -4.37 13.36
C GLY A 70 -2.32 -4.04 11.88
N ILE A 71 -2.69 -2.82 11.52
CA ILE A 71 -2.43 -2.30 10.20
C ILE A 71 -0.97 -1.87 10.13
N ASP A 72 -0.23 -2.38 9.15
CA ASP A 72 1.16 -1.98 8.94
C ASP A 72 1.20 -0.58 8.32
N HIS A 73 0.46 -0.40 7.25
CA HIS A 73 0.29 0.90 6.61
C HIS A 73 -0.91 0.88 5.69
N ILE A 74 -1.39 2.07 5.34
CA ILE A 74 -2.37 2.21 4.27
C ILE A 74 -1.71 2.97 3.13
N ALA A 75 -1.98 2.53 1.92
CA ALA A 75 -1.46 3.19 0.73
C ALA A 75 -2.59 3.82 -0.04
N LEU A 76 -2.44 5.10 -0.33
CA LEU A 76 -3.41 5.90 -1.07
C LEU A 76 -2.83 6.22 -2.43
N ARG A 77 -3.62 6.01 -3.46
CA ARG A 77 -3.18 6.32 -4.82
C ARG A 77 -3.34 7.80 -5.10
N VAL A 78 -2.33 8.38 -5.74
CA VAL A 78 -2.37 9.78 -6.16
C VAL A 78 -2.34 9.88 -7.69
N SER A 79 -2.97 10.91 -8.21
CA SER A 79 -3.09 11.10 -9.66
C SER A 79 -1.85 11.70 -10.31
N GLU A 80 -1.03 12.39 -9.54
CA GLU A 80 0.11 13.12 -10.09
C GLU A 80 1.27 13.13 -9.13
N TRP A 81 2.43 12.77 -9.64
CA TRP A 81 3.66 12.77 -8.84
C TRP A 81 4.32 14.14 -8.80
N THR A 82 4.33 14.85 -9.94
CA THR A 82 5.03 16.12 -10.07
C THR A 82 4.50 17.12 -9.05
N GLY A 83 5.41 17.66 -8.25
CA GLY A 83 5.06 18.66 -7.23
C GLY A 83 4.41 18.10 -5.98
N LEU A 84 4.15 16.81 -5.90
CA LEU A 84 3.50 16.20 -4.74
C LEU A 84 4.26 16.44 -3.45
N LYS A 85 5.55 16.19 -3.45
CA LYS A 85 6.39 16.36 -2.27
C LYS A 85 6.32 17.79 -1.73
N SER A 86 6.31 18.75 -2.64
CA SER A 86 6.20 20.15 -2.29
C SER A 86 4.84 20.50 -1.70
N ARG A 87 3.77 19.96 -2.29
CA ARG A 87 2.41 20.18 -1.77
C ARG A 87 2.22 19.57 -0.39
N VAL A 88 2.74 18.37 -0.20
CA VAL A 88 2.69 17.70 1.11
C VAL A 88 3.50 18.49 2.13
N GLY A 89 4.68 18.95 1.76
CA GLY A 89 5.52 19.75 2.65
C GLY A 89 4.83 21.02 3.13
N ARG A 90 4.08 21.68 2.24
CA ARG A 90 3.35 22.89 2.61
C ARG A 90 2.17 22.63 3.55
N SER A 91 1.67 21.39 3.59
CA SER A 91 0.55 21.04 4.47
C SER A 91 0.98 20.67 5.88
N ARG A 92 2.27 20.72 6.17
CA ARG A 92 2.86 20.39 7.47
C ARG A 92 2.77 18.90 7.84
N VAL A 93 2.49 18.05 6.87
CA VAL A 93 2.56 16.62 7.07
C VAL A 93 4.03 16.18 7.02
N VAL A 94 4.44 15.37 7.97
CA VAL A 94 5.83 14.92 8.06
C VAL A 94 6.06 13.82 7.03
N ILE A 95 7.01 14.05 6.13
CA ILE A 95 7.45 13.05 5.16
C ILE A 95 8.53 12.21 5.84
N THR A 96 8.33 10.90 5.88
CA THR A 96 9.26 9.99 6.54
C THR A 96 10.14 9.21 5.57
N GLY A 97 9.80 9.20 4.29
CA GLY A 97 10.61 8.49 3.31
C GLY A 97 10.06 8.63 1.91
N GLU A 98 10.81 8.11 0.98
CA GLU A 98 10.49 8.16 -0.44
C GLU A 98 11.06 6.91 -1.09
N LYS A 99 10.35 6.36 -2.06
CA LYS A 99 10.84 5.19 -2.79
C LYS A 99 10.43 5.28 -4.25
N GLU A 100 11.37 4.96 -5.10
CA GLU A 100 11.13 4.85 -6.54
C GLU A 100 11.31 3.39 -6.94
N ARG A 101 10.33 2.87 -7.66
CA ARG A 101 10.35 1.53 -8.22
C ARG A 101 10.21 1.65 -9.73
N GLU A 102 10.37 0.56 -10.43
CA GLU A 102 10.25 0.54 -11.88
C GLU A 102 8.89 1.07 -12.35
N ASP A 103 7.82 0.72 -11.64
CA ASP A 103 6.45 0.99 -12.06
C ASP A 103 5.66 1.85 -11.08
N SER A 104 6.31 2.44 -10.10
CA SER A 104 5.63 3.29 -9.12
C SER A 104 6.60 4.18 -8.38
N ARG A 105 6.05 5.21 -7.78
CA ARG A 105 6.79 6.08 -6.86
C ARG A 105 5.97 6.28 -5.62
N SER A 106 6.62 6.28 -4.49
CA SER A 106 5.94 6.37 -3.20
C SER A 106 6.55 7.45 -2.33
N LEU A 107 5.68 8.10 -1.59
CA LEU A 107 6.06 9.05 -0.57
C LEU A 107 5.45 8.57 0.74
N PHE A 108 6.28 8.39 1.76
CA PHE A 108 5.81 7.89 3.05
C PHE A 108 5.61 9.03 4.02
N LEU A 109 4.50 8.98 4.74
CA LEU A 109 4.08 10.05 5.64
C LEU A 109 3.80 9.47 7.01
N ARG A 110 3.96 10.33 8.03
CA ARG A 110 3.52 9.98 9.38
C ARG A 110 2.09 10.45 9.57
N GLY A 111 1.19 9.50 9.78
CA GLY A 111 -0.20 9.78 10.06
C GLY A 111 -0.49 9.92 11.55
N PRO A 112 -1.77 10.07 11.91
CA PRO A 112 -2.17 10.17 13.30
C PRO A 112 -1.72 8.95 14.10
N GLU A 113 -1.26 9.19 15.32
CA GLU A 113 -0.86 8.13 16.25
C GLU A 113 0.18 7.17 15.68
N GLY A 114 1.02 7.70 14.77
CA GLY A 114 2.08 6.91 14.19
C GLY A 114 1.67 5.98 13.05
N LEU A 115 0.44 6.08 12.57
CA LEU A 115 -0.01 5.31 11.42
C LEU A 115 0.85 5.67 10.22
N ARG A 116 1.43 4.66 9.59
CA ARG A 116 2.23 4.87 8.40
C ARG A 116 1.31 4.99 7.19
N ILE A 117 1.55 6.03 6.39
CA ILE A 117 0.77 6.27 5.19
C ILE A 117 1.72 6.32 4.00
N GLU A 118 1.33 5.68 2.92
CA GLU A 118 2.08 5.69 1.67
C GLU A 118 1.22 6.37 0.61
N LEU A 119 1.78 7.38 -0.06
CA LEU A 119 1.16 7.95 -1.25
C LEU A 119 1.84 7.30 -2.45
N VAL A 120 1.06 6.65 -3.30
CA VAL A 120 1.60 5.85 -4.42
C VAL A 120 1.12 6.45 -5.74
N TRP A 121 2.07 6.78 -6.59
CA TRP A 121 1.79 7.15 -7.97
C TRP A 121 2.18 6.02 -8.90
N ARG A 122 1.32 5.73 -9.87
CA ARG A 122 1.57 4.74 -10.91
C ARG A 122 1.29 5.35 -12.26
N PRO A 123 2.11 5.04 -13.29
CA PRO A 123 1.86 5.55 -14.65
C PRO A 123 0.49 5.17 -15.18
N ASP A 124 0.05 3.96 -14.88
CA ASP A 124 -1.29 3.49 -15.22
C ASP A 124 -2.12 3.45 -13.94
N PRO A 125 -3.16 4.30 -13.83
CA PRO A 125 -3.97 4.35 -12.62
C PRO A 125 -4.74 3.07 -12.34
N HIS A 126 -4.81 2.16 -13.28
CA HIS A 126 -5.52 0.90 -13.12
C HIS A 126 -4.61 -0.26 -12.71
N THR A 127 -3.30 -0.03 -12.61
CA THR A 127 -2.40 -1.10 -12.15
C THR A 127 -2.47 -1.25 -10.66
N HIS A 128 -2.35 -2.50 -10.22
CA HIS A 128 -2.27 -2.83 -8.80
C HIS A 128 -0.82 -2.91 -8.35
N ASN A 129 -0.65 -2.95 -7.05
CA ASN A 129 0.65 -2.96 -6.42
C ASN A 129 1.60 -4.03 -6.97
N CYS A 130 1.09 -5.20 -7.30
CA CYS A 130 1.92 -6.29 -7.81
C CYS A 130 1.37 -6.90 -9.07
N SER A 131 0.40 -6.28 -9.70
CA SER A 131 -0.21 -6.92 -10.85
C SER A 131 0.37 -6.36 -12.13
N HIS A 132 1.21 -7.14 -12.74
CA HIS A 132 1.73 -6.86 -14.05
C HIS A 132 1.28 -7.95 -15.00
N GLY A 133 0.00 -8.23 -14.96
CA GLY A 133 -0.57 -9.25 -15.80
C GLY A 133 -1.30 -10.31 -15.00
N PRO A 134 -1.80 -11.35 -15.69
CA PRO A 134 -2.72 -12.31 -15.10
C PRO A 134 -2.09 -13.26 -14.09
N ALA A 135 -0.80 -13.47 -14.13
CA ALA A 135 -0.12 -14.40 -13.23
C ALA A 135 1.15 -13.73 -12.71
N PRO A 136 1.02 -12.90 -11.68
CA PRO A 136 2.18 -12.20 -11.17
C PRO A 136 3.21 -13.18 -10.65
N PRO A 137 4.46 -12.92 -10.92
CA PRO A 137 5.53 -13.74 -10.36
C PRO A 137 5.62 -13.53 -8.86
N VAL A 138 6.36 -14.40 -8.23
CA VAL A 138 6.73 -14.20 -6.84
C VAL A 138 7.51 -12.89 -6.74
N VAL A 139 7.11 -12.04 -5.81
CA VAL A 139 7.76 -10.76 -5.60
C VAL A 139 9.17 -11.01 -5.08
N GLN A 140 10.15 -10.44 -5.75
CA GLN A 140 11.54 -10.58 -5.34
C GLN A 140 11.81 -9.81 -4.05
N PRO A 141 12.83 -10.22 -3.29
CA PRO A 141 13.16 -9.50 -2.05
C PRO A 141 13.38 -8.01 -2.24
N GLU A 142 14.00 -7.62 -3.34
CA GLU A 142 14.27 -6.23 -3.64
C GLU A 142 13.03 -5.43 -3.99
N ASP A 143 11.95 -6.09 -4.34
CA ASP A 143 10.69 -5.43 -4.69
C ASP A 143 9.77 -5.23 -3.49
N ARG A 144 10.19 -5.67 -2.32
CA ARG A 144 9.35 -5.58 -1.14
C ARG A 144 9.20 -4.15 -0.66
N GLU A 145 8.04 -3.91 -0.08
CA GLU A 145 7.80 -2.64 0.58
C GLU A 145 8.79 -2.45 1.72
N PRO A 146 9.28 -1.22 1.91
CA PRO A 146 10.18 -0.91 3.03
C PRO A 146 9.48 -1.04 4.39
#